data_616c1123c0bb19594f5569c500107e74
#
_entry.id   616c1123c0bb19594f5569c500107e74
#
_cell.length_a   1.000
_cell.length_b   1.000
_cell.length_c   1.000
_cell.angle_alpha   90.00
_cell.angle_beta   90.00
_cell.angle_gamma   90.00
#
_symmetry.space_group_name_H-M   'P 1'
#
loop_
_entity.id
_entity.type
_entity.pdbx_description
1 polymer ?
#
loop_
_entity_poly.entity_id
_entity_poly.type
_entity_poly.pdbx_seq_one_letter_code
_entity_poly.pdbx_strand_id
1 'polypeptide(L)'
;MRVDRIFFSDLFHTAGMGLVLLRTAIIFITLLLVMRLMGKRQIGEMQPFELVITLLIAELACIPMADTSIPLLYGIVAILTIFLLHQIMLLIDLKLKPLKTVIGGKPAVVINKNGIDISQMKKNNLDLSDLIESMRGAGCFSLDAAEYALYEANGNFSVLPKEKEKSDEAPSVPLLIIDEGKYNKQNLEKIRLDEKFFDGILREQDVAKPEKVFVLTLDGNGKIYMQLQKEKFRTFQIQLPEGCKW
;
A
#
# COMPACT_ATOMS: atom_id res chain seq x y z
N MET A 1 53.53 -17.68 1.16
CA MET A 1 54.00 -16.53 1.99
C MET A 1 54.33 -15.26 1.25
N ARG A 2 54.17 -15.16 -0.08
CA ARG A 2 54.33 -13.93 -0.87
C ARG A 2 53.02 -13.33 -1.37
N VAL A 3 51.97 -14.13 -1.45
CA VAL A 3 50.64 -13.71 -1.94
C VAL A 3 49.88 -12.89 -0.87
N ASP A 4 50.08 -13.22 0.40
CA ASP A 4 49.36 -12.56 1.49
C ASP A 4 49.78 -11.10 1.71
N ARG A 5 51.06 -10.75 1.39
CA ARG A 5 51.55 -9.38 1.56
C ARG A 5 51.09 -8.44 0.44
N ILE A 6 50.88 -8.95 -0.75
CA ILE A 6 50.37 -8.15 -1.89
C ILE A 6 48.89 -7.84 -1.64
N PHE A 7 48.10 -8.80 -1.18
CA PHE A 7 46.66 -8.65 -0.88
C PHE A 7 46.44 -7.61 0.22
N PHE A 8 47.25 -7.61 1.28
CA PHE A 8 47.12 -6.62 2.36
C PHE A 8 47.64 -5.24 1.97
N SER A 9 48.63 -5.10 1.12
CA SER A 9 49.14 -3.78 0.67
C SER A 9 48.11 -3.08 -0.23
N ASP A 10 47.41 -3.81 -1.09
CA ASP A 10 46.37 -3.24 -1.95
C ASP A 10 45.09 -2.88 -1.19
N LEU A 11 44.77 -3.61 -0.09
CA LEU A 11 43.65 -3.30 0.76
C LEU A 11 43.80 -2.00 1.56
N PHE A 12 45.07 -1.59 1.84
CA PHE A 12 45.41 -0.41 2.66
C PHE A 12 46.20 0.67 1.90
N HIS A 13 45.94 0.88 0.60
CA HIS A 13 46.47 2.06 -0.08
C HIS A 13 45.86 3.33 0.52
N THR A 14 46.50 3.88 1.55
CA THR A 14 46.03 5.04 2.34
C THR A 14 45.76 6.27 1.48
N ALA A 15 46.50 6.48 0.39
CA ALA A 15 46.27 7.57 -0.57
C ALA A 15 44.93 7.39 -1.34
N GLY A 16 44.57 6.15 -1.69
CA GLY A 16 43.29 5.83 -2.33
C GLY A 16 42.08 6.01 -1.39
N MET A 17 42.20 5.60 -0.12
CA MET A 17 41.14 5.73 0.86
C MET A 17 40.78 7.18 1.15
N GLY A 18 41.75 8.08 1.27
CA GLY A 18 41.49 9.51 1.47
C GLY A 18 40.71 10.14 0.30
N LEU A 19 41.01 9.72 -0.93
CA LEU A 19 40.29 10.17 -2.12
C LEU A 19 38.81 9.66 -2.12
N VAL A 20 38.61 8.37 -1.78
CA VAL A 20 37.26 7.78 -1.68
C VAL A 20 36.44 8.49 -0.60
N LEU A 21 37.02 8.75 0.58
CA LEU A 21 36.35 9.50 1.66
C LEU A 21 35.93 10.90 1.21
N LEU A 22 36.83 11.63 0.56
CA LEU A 22 36.53 12.97 0.05
C LEU A 22 35.41 12.95 -1.00
N ARG A 23 35.47 12.04 -1.97
CA ARG A 23 34.46 11.86 -3.01
C ARG A 23 33.09 11.52 -2.41
N THR A 24 33.07 10.57 -1.48
CA THR A 24 31.85 10.18 -0.76
C THR A 24 31.24 11.34 -0.02
N ALA A 25 32.06 12.15 0.68
CA ALA A 25 31.58 13.33 1.39
C ALA A 25 30.97 14.38 0.45
N ILE A 26 31.62 14.65 -0.69
CA ILE A 26 31.12 15.61 -1.69
C ILE A 26 29.79 15.13 -2.29
N ILE A 27 29.72 13.86 -2.70
CA ILE A 27 28.47 13.29 -3.27
C ILE A 27 27.37 13.27 -2.21
N PHE A 28 27.67 12.87 -0.96
CA PHE A 28 26.70 12.90 0.13
C PHE A 28 26.09 14.29 0.34
N ILE A 29 26.92 15.33 0.38
CA ILE A 29 26.45 16.72 0.48
C ILE A 29 25.59 17.09 -0.74
N THR A 30 26.01 16.70 -1.95
CA THR A 30 25.23 16.92 -3.19
C THR A 30 23.86 16.26 -3.10
N LEU A 31 23.81 14.99 -2.65
CA LEU A 31 22.56 14.27 -2.45
C LEU A 31 21.65 14.94 -1.42
N LEU A 32 22.19 15.36 -0.27
CA LEU A 32 21.42 16.08 0.75
C LEU A 32 20.80 17.36 0.18
N LEU A 33 21.57 18.13 -0.59
CA LEU A 33 21.05 19.34 -1.25
C LEU A 33 19.95 19.04 -2.25
N VAL A 34 20.17 18.03 -3.13
CA VAL A 34 19.21 17.61 -4.12
C VAL A 34 17.92 17.11 -3.46
N MET A 35 18.03 16.20 -2.48
CA MET A 35 16.86 15.67 -1.75
C MET A 35 16.09 16.78 -1.03
N ARG A 36 16.79 17.76 -0.44
CA ARG A 36 16.14 18.90 0.19
C ARG A 36 15.38 19.78 -0.80
N LEU A 37 15.90 19.94 -2.01
CA LEU A 37 15.29 20.73 -3.09
C LEU A 37 14.14 19.98 -3.79
N MET A 38 14.15 18.64 -3.77
CA MET A 38 13.06 17.81 -4.32
C MET A 38 11.75 17.92 -3.53
N GLY A 39 11.80 18.34 -2.26
CA GLY A 39 10.60 18.60 -1.47
C GLY A 39 10.54 17.82 -0.16
N LYS A 40 9.44 18.03 0.60
CA LYS A 40 9.27 17.47 1.96
C LYS A 40 8.41 16.20 1.99
N ARG A 41 8.13 15.55 0.85
CA ARG A 41 7.32 14.35 0.84
C ARG A 41 8.03 13.20 1.54
N GLN A 42 7.36 12.59 2.49
CA GLN A 42 7.88 11.41 3.18
C GLN A 42 7.87 10.21 2.22
N ILE A 43 8.77 9.26 2.44
CA ILE A 43 8.93 8.07 1.58
C ILE A 43 7.59 7.32 1.39
N GLY A 44 6.72 7.29 2.40
CA GLY A 44 5.39 6.67 2.34
C GLY A 44 4.34 7.43 1.53
N GLU A 45 4.63 8.68 1.14
CA GLU A 45 3.71 9.54 0.37
C GLU A 45 4.22 9.83 -1.05
N MET A 46 5.37 9.22 -1.43
CA MET A 46 5.97 9.41 -2.74
C MET A 46 5.12 8.79 -3.84
N GLN A 47 5.00 9.50 -4.94
CA GLN A 47 4.41 8.92 -6.16
C GLN A 47 5.37 7.91 -6.79
N PRO A 48 4.88 6.90 -7.55
CA PRO A 48 5.73 5.87 -8.14
C PRO A 48 6.90 6.41 -8.97
N PHE A 49 6.70 7.50 -9.71
CA PHE A 49 7.77 8.11 -10.51
C PHE A 49 8.85 8.78 -9.63
N GLU A 50 8.48 9.35 -8.48
CA GLU A 50 9.43 9.95 -7.54
C GLU A 50 10.36 8.88 -6.93
N LEU A 51 9.82 7.68 -6.67
CA LEU A 51 10.61 6.54 -6.23
C LEU A 51 11.64 6.13 -7.28
N VAL A 52 11.22 6.01 -8.55
CA VAL A 52 12.14 5.67 -9.66
C VAL A 52 13.27 6.68 -9.77
N ILE A 53 12.96 7.98 -9.70
CA ILE A 53 13.95 9.05 -9.74
C ILE A 53 14.93 8.94 -8.57
N THR A 54 14.44 8.67 -7.36
CA THR A 54 15.28 8.51 -6.16
C THR A 54 16.25 7.33 -6.31
N LEU A 55 15.78 6.20 -6.84
CA LEU A 55 16.61 5.02 -7.11
C LEU A 55 17.67 5.32 -8.17
N LEU A 56 17.32 6.01 -9.27
CA LEU A 56 18.29 6.41 -10.32
C LEU A 56 19.36 7.35 -9.77
N ILE A 57 18.99 8.33 -8.94
CA ILE A 57 19.96 9.24 -8.30
C ILE A 57 20.90 8.45 -7.38
N ALA A 58 20.39 7.49 -6.61
CA ALA A 58 21.21 6.68 -5.71
C ALA A 58 22.22 5.83 -6.50
N GLU A 59 21.79 5.20 -7.59
CA GLU A 59 22.65 4.39 -8.45
C GLU A 59 23.75 5.24 -9.10
N LEU A 60 23.39 6.39 -9.69
CA LEU A 60 24.35 7.33 -10.30
C LEU A 60 25.37 7.88 -9.30
N ALA A 61 24.98 8.03 -8.04
CA ALA A 61 25.86 8.48 -6.98
C ALA A 61 26.90 7.41 -6.60
N CYS A 62 26.53 6.13 -6.58
CA CYS A 62 27.41 5.03 -6.19
C CYS A 62 28.61 4.87 -7.12
N ILE A 63 28.44 5.08 -8.43
CA ILE A 63 29.47 4.86 -9.44
C ILE A 63 30.75 5.69 -9.17
N PRO A 64 30.72 7.04 -9.09
CA PRO A 64 31.91 7.84 -8.85
C PRO A 64 32.41 7.78 -7.39
N MET A 65 31.60 7.27 -6.46
CA MET A 65 32.08 7.00 -5.08
C MET A 65 32.99 5.77 -5.05
N ALA A 66 32.61 4.68 -5.74
CA ALA A 66 33.31 3.42 -5.71
C ALA A 66 34.49 3.37 -6.68
N ASP A 67 34.34 3.93 -7.87
CA ASP A 67 35.35 3.90 -8.92
C ASP A 67 36.06 5.26 -9.04
N THR A 68 37.33 5.30 -8.62
CA THR A 68 38.14 6.50 -8.67
C THR A 68 38.65 6.85 -10.10
N SER A 69 38.54 5.94 -11.06
CA SER A 69 38.89 6.19 -12.45
C SER A 69 37.87 7.10 -13.15
N ILE A 70 36.62 7.14 -12.64
CA ILE A 70 35.55 7.97 -13.17
C ILE A 70 35.64 9.38 -12.55
N PRO A 71 35.67 10.45 -13.37
CA PRO A 71 35.71 11.80 -12.86
C PRO A 71 34.47 12.12 -11.99
N LEU A 72 34.68 12.65 -10.80
CA LEU A 72 33.60 12.99 -9.83
C LEU A 72 32.53 13.90 -10.46
N LEU A 73 32.91 14.83 -11.30
CA LEU A 73 32.00 15.76 -11.97
C LEU A 73 30.97 15.06 -12.85
N TYR A 74 31.29 13.93 -13.46
CA TYR A 74 30.31 13.18 -14.28
C TYR A 74 29.14 12.68 -13.41
N GLY A 75 29.43 12.18 -12.22
CA GLY A 75 28.39 11.76 -11.29
C GLY A 75 27.52 12.94 -10.80
N ILE A 76 28.16 14.05 -10.45
CA ILE A 76 27.45 15.28 -10.03
C ILE A 76 26.55 15.80 -11.14
N VAL A 77 27.06 15.90 -12.38
CA VAL A 77 26.26 16.34 -13.54
C VAL A 77 25.11 15.39 -13.81
N ALA A 78 25.31 14.08 -13.73
CA ALA A 78 24.26 13.09 -13.90
C ALA A 78 23.15 13.25 -12.85
N ILE A 79 23.50 13.37 -11.56
CA ILE A 79 22.56 13.62 -10.47
C ILE A 79 21.76 14.90 -10.68
N LEU A 80 22.45 15.99 -11.04
CA LEU A 80 21.80 17.29 -11.31
C LEU A 80 20.88 17.22 -12.54
N THR A 81 21.24 16.43 -13.56
CA THR A 81 20.37 16.23 -14.72
C THR A 81 19.07 15.54 -14.33
N ILE A 82 19.12 14.45 -13.55
CA ILE A 82 17.91 13.78 -13.06
C ILE A 82 17.09 14.71 -12.17
N PHE A 83 17.74 15.48 -11.31
CA PHE A 83 17.07 16.51 -10.51
C PHE A 83 16.33 17.54 -11.36
N LEU A 84 16.96 18.06 -12.43
CA LEU A 84 16.32 19.00 -13.36
C LEU A 84 15.13 18.37 -14.08
N LEU A 85 15.25 17.12 -14.53
CA LEU A 85 14.13 16.36 -15.12
C LEU A 85 12.99 16.22 -14.15
N HIS A 86 13.26 15.89 -12.87
CA HIS A 86 12.24 15.86 -11.82
C HIS A 86 11.54 17.22 -11.66
N GLN A 87 12.27 18.33 -11.61
CA GLN A 87 11.68 19.67 -11.52
C GLN A 87 10.80 20.02 -12.72
N ILE A 88 11.22 19.61 -13.92
CA ILE A 88 10.42 19.77 -15.14
C ILE A 88 9.13 18.93 -15.03
N MET A 89 9.20 17.69 -14.55
CA MET A 89 8.03 16.84 -14.33
C MET A 89 7.05 17.49 -13.35
N LEU A 90 7.53 18.04 -12.23
CA LEU A 90 6.69 18.77 -11.28
C LEU A 90 6.02 20.00 -11.90
N LEU A 91 6.72 20.74 -12.75
CA LEU A 91 6.14 21.89 -13.47
C LEU A 91 5.07 21.44 -14.47
N ILE A 92 5.27 20.32 -15.14
CA ILE A 92 4.29 19.70 -16.03
C ILE A 92 3.05 19.29 -15.24
N ASP A 93 3.24 18.63 -14.09
CA ASP A 93 2.15 18.21 -13.19
C ASP A 93 1.30 19.39 -12.72
N LEU A 94 1.93 20.54 -12.45
CA LEU A 94 1.23 21.75 -12.04
C LEU A 94 0.45 22.43 -13.17
N LYS A 95 1.00 22.42 -14.39
CA LYS A 95 0.44 23.17 -15.52
C LYS A 95 -0.48 22.34 -16.41
N LEU A 96 -0.22 21.04 -16.54
CA LEU A 96 -0.89 20.13 -17.47
C LEU A 96 -1.69 19.04 -16.72
N LYS A 97 -2.89 19.41 -16.23
CA LYS A 97 -3.78 18.48 -15.51
C LYS A 97 -3.98 17.11 -16.17
N PRO A 98 -4.11 16.95 -17.52
CA PRO A 98 -4.27 15.63 -18.12
C PRO A 98 -3.02 14.76 -17.98
N LEU A 99 -1.81 15.31 -18.06
CA LEU A 99 -0.57 14.57 -17.89
C LEU A 99 -0.39 14.08 -16.46
N LYS A 100 -0.76 14.89 -15.48
CA LYS A 100 -0.74 14.50 -14.06
C LYS A 100 -1.48 13.18 -13.81
N THR A 101 -2.64 13.01 -14.43
CA THR A 101 -3.45 11.81 -14.26
C THR A 101 -2.90 10.57 -14.97
N VAL A 102 -2.09 10.76 -16.01
CA VAL A 102 -1.43 9.66 -16.73
C VAL A 102 -0.20 9.17 -15.94
N ILE A 103 0.57 10.10 -15.38
CA ILE A 103 1.83 9.79 -14.68
C ILE A 103 1.59 9.43 -13.22
N GLY A 104 0.82 10.25 -12.51
CA GLY A 104 0.59 10.11 -11.07
C GLY A 104 -0.61 9.22 -10.71
N GLY A 105 -1.49 8.88 -11.68
CA GLY A 105 -2.73 8.16 -11.41
C GLY A 105 -3.85 9.07 -10.90
N LYS A 106 -5.01 8.45 -10.63
CA LYS A 106 -6.19 9.11 -10.03
C LYS A 106 -6.62 8.34 -8.80
N PRO A 107 -7.05 9.02 -7.73
CA PRO A 107 -7.74 8.35 -6.64
C PRO A 107 -8.97 7.60 -7.17
N ALA A 108 -9.19 6.40 -6.65
CA ALA A 108 -10.34 5.57 -6.96
C ALA A 108 -11.21 5.38 -5.73
N VAL A 109 -12.51 5.65 -5.84
CA VAL A 109 -13.46 5.39 -4.75
C VAL A 109 -13.77 3.90 -4.74
N VAL A 110 -13.25 3.16 -3.75
CA VAL A 110 -13.39 1.71 -3.63
C VAL A 110 -14.50 1.30 -2.66
N ILE A 111 -14.89 2.17 -1.72
CA ILE A 111 -16.12 2.04 -0.92
C ILE A 111 -16.93 3.32 -1.06
N ASN A 112 -18.22 3.18 -1.25
CA ASN A 112 -19.19 4.27 -1.33
C ASN A 112 -20.47 3.90 -0.54
N LYS A 113 -21.49 4.75 -0.56
CA LYS A 113 -22.79 4.52 0.14
C LYS A 113 -23.52 3.24 -0.25
N ASN A 114 -23.14 2.59 -1.36
CA ASN A 114 -23.72 1.31 -1.78
C ASN A 114 -22.87 0.10 -1.35
N GLY A 115 -21.70 0.32 -0.76
CA GLY A 115 -20.71 -0.68 -0.37
C GLY A 115 -19.46 -0.64 -1.24
N ILE A 116 -18.82 -1.78 -1.42
CA ILE A 116 -17.59 -1.95 -2.19
C ILE A 116 -17.89 -1.81 -3.69
N ASP A 117 -17.12 -0.97 -4.36
CA ASP A 117 -17.11 -0.88 -5.83
C ASP A 117 -16.12 -1.90 -6.41
N ILE A 118 -16.67 -3.08 -6.72
CA ILE A 118 -15.90 -4.21 -7.26
C ILE A 118 -15.21 -3.85 -8.58
N SER A 119 -15.82 -2.97 -9.39
CA SER A 119 -15.25 -2.51 -10.65
C SER A 119 -13.98 -1.70 -10.43
N GLN A 120 -14.01 -0.79 -9.46
CA GLN A 120 -12.85 0.02 -9.10
C GLN A 120 -11.73 -0.83 -8.47
N MET A 121 -12.07 -1.81 -7.63
CA MET A 121 -11.10 -2.74 -7.08
C MET A 121 -10.36 -3.51 -8.20
N LYS A 122 -11.11 -4.13 -9.11
CA LYS A 122 -10.53 -4.88 -10.25
C LYS A 122 -9.67 -4.00 -11.16
N LYS A 123 -10.11 -2.76 -11.42
CA LYS A 123 -9.37 -1.81 -12.26
C LYS A 123 -8.02 -1.40 -11.65
N ASN A 124 -7.93 -1.39 -10.33
CA ASN A 124 -6.73 -1.02 -9.58
C ASN A 124 -5.95 -2.24 -9.08
N ASN A 125 -6.30 -3.47 -9.52
CA ASN A 125 -5.69 -4.72 -9.09
C ASN A 125 -5.67 -4.91 -7.56
N LEU A 126 -6.73 -4.48 -6.89
CA LEU A 126 -6.92 -4.66 -5.46
C LEU A 126 -7.74 -5.91 -5.20
N ASP A 127 -7.28 -6.73 -4.28
CA ASP A 127 -8.07 -7.82 -3.74
C ASP A 127 -8.83 -7.38 -2.45
N LEU A 128 -9.69 -8.26 -1.97
CA LEU A 128 -10.51 -7.96 -0.80
C LEU A 128 -9.68 -7.96 0.50
N SER A 129 -8.62 -8.76 0.55
CA SER A 129 -7.72 -8.80 1.70
C SER A 129 -6.94 -7.49 1.83
N ASP A 130 -6.43 -6.96 0.71
CA ASP A 130 -5.74 -5.67 0.65
C ASP A 130 -6.65 -4.53 1.14
N LEU A 131 -7.92 -4.54 0.69
CA LEU A 131 -8.91 -3.56 1.11
C LEU A 131 -9.15 -3.61 2.63
N ILE A 132 -9.40 -4.81 3.18
CA ILE A 132 -9.68 -5.01 4.61
C ILE A 132 -8.45 -4.63 5.46
N GLU A 133 -7.26 -4.98 5.03
CA GLU A 133 -6.00 -4.65 5.72
C GLU A 133 -5.79 -3.14 5.74
N SER A 134 -5.94 -2.50 4.59
CA SER A 134 -5.77 -1.04 4.45
C SER A 134 -6.80 -0.26 5.27
N MET A 135 -8.05 -0.72 5.31
CA MET A 135 -9.07 -0.13 6.17
C MET A 135 -8.70 -0.22 7.65
N ARG A 136 -8.19 -1.38 8.09
CA ARG A 136 -7.71 -1.57 9.47
C ARG A 136 -6.53 -0.64 9.78
N GLY A 137 -5.60 -0.49 8.83
CA GLY A 137 -4.50 0.47 8.92
C GLY A 137 -4.96 1.91 9.09
N ALA A 138 -6.10 2.28 8.50
CA ALA A 138 -6.76 3.57 8.67
C ALA A 138 -7.67 3.67 9.93
N GLY A 139 -7.65 2.65 10.81
CA GLY A 139 -8.45 2.60 12.04
C GLY A 139 -9.91 2.20 11.84
N CYS A 140 -10.29 1.74 10.64
CA CYS A 140 -11.64 1.31 10.30
C CYS A 140 -11.70 -0.21 10.21
N PHE A 141 -12.19 -0.89 11.25
CA PHE A 141 -12.13 -2.34 11.37
C PHE A 141 -13.31 -3.07 10.70
N SER A 142 -14.41 -2.37 10.40
CA SER A 142 -15.58 -2.95 9.75
C SER A 142 -15.87 -2.26 8.42
N LEU A 143 -16.26 -3.03 7.40
CA LEU A 143 -16.56 -2.52 6.06
C LEU A 143 -17.74 -1.56 6.05
N ASP A 144 -18.73 -1.78 6.94
CA ASP A 144 -19.91 -0.91 7.08
C ASP A 144 -19.64 0.35 7.91
N ALA A 145 -18.51 0.43 8.62
CA ALA A 145 -18.10 1.61 9.37
C ALA A 145 -17.50 2.71 8.48
N ALA A 146 -17.17 2.43 7.24
CA ALA A 146 -16.72 3.42 6.27
C ALA A 146 -17.91 4.00 5.50
N GLU A 147 -17.98 5.32 5.38
CA GLU A 147 -18.89 5.98 4.44
C GLU A 147 -18.28 6.01 3.03
N TYR A 148 -16.98 6.33 2.97
CA TYR A 148 -16.18 6.28 1.76
C TYR A 148 -14.79 5.73 2.08
N ALA A 149 -14.22 4.96 1.15
CA ALA A 149 -12.80 4.64 1.12
C ALA A 149 -12.25 4.94 -0.28
N LEU A 150 -11.13 5.65 -0.32
CA LEU A 150 -10.43 6.04 -1.53
C LEU A 150 -9.09 5.32 -1.56
N TYR A 151 -8.78 4.72 -2.69
CA TYR A 151 -7.44 4.26 -3.02
C TYR A 151 -6.71 5.38 -3.73
N GLU A 152 -5.72 5.95 -3.07
CA GLU A 152 -4.98 7.10 -3.54
C GLU A 152 -3.99 6.75 -4.66
N ALA A 153 -3.56 7.74 -5.42
CA ALA A 153 -2.61 7.55 -6.51
C ALA A 153 -1.22 7.03 -6.06
N ASN A 154 -0.85 7.24 -4.80
CA ASN A 154 0.39 6.75 -4.19
C ASN A 154 0.26 5.34 -3.58
N GLY A 155 -0.90 4.70 -3.72
CA GLY A 155 -1.18 3.37 -3.16
C GLY A 155 -1.68 3.36 -1.72
N ASN A 156 -1.83 4.53 -1.07
CA ASN A 156 -2.39 4.63 0.28
C ASN A 156 -3.92 4.58 0.25
N PHE A 157 -4.52 4.34 1.42
CA PHE A 157 -5.96 4.41 1.60
C PHE A 157 -6.35 5.60 2.47
N SER A 158 -7.34 6.35 2.00
CA SER A 158 -8.04 7.39 2.76
C SER A 158 -9.43 6.90 3.09
N VAL A 159 -9.78 6.80 4.37
CA VAL A 159 -11.08 6.29 4.82
C VAL A 159 -11.84 7.40 5.54
N LEU A 160 -13.05 7.69 5.09
CA LEU A 160 -14.01 8.53 5.79
C LEU A 160 -14.92 7.62 6.60
N PRO A 161 -14.80 7.58 7.93
CA PRO A 161 -15.69 6.78 8.76
C PRO A 161 -17.09 7.39 8.81
N LYS A 162 -18.11 6.55 8.97
CA LYS A 162 -19.43 7.02 9.34
C LYS A 162 -19.40 7.61 10.75
N GLU A 163 -20.23 8.60 11.00
CA GLU A 163 -20.45 9.07 12.37
C GLU A 163 -20.94 7.89 13.22
N LYS A 164 -20.19 7.60 14.29
CA LYS A 164 -20.57 6.51 15.22
C LYS A 164 -21.84 6.90 15.94
N GLU A 165 -22.93 6.20 15.68
CA GLU A 165 -23.94 6.04 16.72
C GLU A 165 -23.28 5.35 17.90
N LYS A 166 -23.45 5.90 19.12
CA LYS A 166 -22.94 5.29 20.35
C LYS A 166 -23.62 3.93 20.52
N SER A 167 -22.96 2.86 20.12
CA SER A 167 -23.37 1.51 20.45
C SER A 167 -22.65 1.09 21.73
N ASP A 168 -23.38 0.57 22.68
CA ASP A 168 -22.85 -0.04 23.93
C ASP A 168 -22.20 -1.43 23.65
N GLU A 169 -22.07 -1.82 22.39
CA GLU A 169 -21.51 -3.10 21.98
C GLU A 169 -19.99 -3.13 22.18
N ALA A 170 -19.50 -4.23 22.71
CA ALA A 170 -18.05 -4.44 22.86
C ALA A 170 -17.35 -4.42 21.49
N PRO A 171 -16.17 -3.78 21.39
CA PRO A 171 -15.43 -3.76 20.13
C PRO A 171 -15.04 -5.18 19.71
N SER A 172 -15.32 -5.51 18.46
CA SER A 172 -15.01 -6.81 17.87
C SER A 172 -14.37 -6.63 16.50
N VAL A 173 -13.43 -7.54 16.15
CA VAL A 173 -12.76 -7.56 14.84
C VAL A 173 -13.51 -8.49 13.91
N PRO A 174 -14.13 -7.99 12.80
CA PRO A 174 -14.81 -8.84 11.85
C PRO A 174 -13.85 -9.82 11.16
N LEU A 175 -14.30 -11.06 10.99
CA LEU A 175 -13.62 -12.10 10.22
C LEU A 175 -14.22 -12.23 8.84
N LEU A 176 -13.38 -12.37 7.83
CA LEU A 176 -13.79 -12.63 6.45
C LEU A 176 -14.21 -14.09 6.32
N ILE A 177 -15.48 -14.34 6.05
CA ILE A 177 -16.07 -15.69 5.95
C ILE A 177 -16.19 -16.14 4.50
N ILE A 178 -16.67 -15.24 3.61
CA ILE A 178 -16.71 -15.49 2.18
C ILE A 178 -15.90 -14.41 1.47
N ASP A 179 -14.97 -14.84 0.65
CA ASP A 179 -14.06 -14.06 -0.17
C ASP A 179 -14.30 -14.41 -1.64
N GLU A 180 -14.83 -13.47 -2.42
CA GLU A 180 -15.15 -13.62 -3.85
C GLU A 180 -15.86 -14.96 -4.19
N GLY A 181 -16.85 -15.31 -3.39
CA GLY A 181 -17.65 -16.53 -3.59
C GLY A 181 -17.08 -17.81 -2.98
N LYS A 182 -15.95 -17.74 -2.28
CA LYS A 182 -15.29 -18.90 -1.64
C LYS A 182 -15.27 -18.76 -0.13
N TYR A 183 -15.53 -19.86 0.57
CA TYR A 183 -15.41 -19.90 2.03
C TYR A 183 -13.95 -19.84 2.48
N ASN A 184 -13.65 -18.98 3.46
CA ASN A 184 -12.36 -18.92 4.13
C ASN A 184 -12.31 -20.00 5.23
N LYS A 185 -11.77 -21.17 4.88
CA LYS A 185 -11.71 -22.33 5.77
C LYS A 185 -10.97 -22.06 7.08
N GLN A 186 -9.89 -21.27 7.02
CA GLN A 186 -9.11 -20.94 8.23
C GLN A 186 -9.93 -20.13 9.23
N ASN A 187 -10.74 -19.19 8.75
CA ASN A 187 -11.60 -18.39 9.62
C ASN A 187 -12.79 -19.21 10.12
N LEU A 188 -13.36 -20.11 9.33
CA LEU A 188 -14.40 -21.04 9.76
C LEU A 188 -13.92 -21.94 10.89
N GLU A 189 -12.71 -22.49 10.78
CA GLU A 189 -12.08 -23.30 11.84
C GLU A 189 -11.87 -22.51 13.12
N LYS A 190 -11.44 -21.26 13.05
CA LYS A 190 -11.25 -20.37 14.22
C LYS A 190 -12.55 -20.17 15.00
N ILE A 191 -13.67 -20.00 14.31
CA ILE A 191 -14.97 -19.76 14.94
C ILE A 191 -15.76 -21.05 15.21
N ARG A 192 -15.20 -22.19 14.81
CA ARG A 192 -15.83 -23.52 14.97
C ARG A 192 -17.22 -23.63 14.31
N LEU A 193 -17.40 -22.94 13.19
CA LEU A 193 -18.62 -23.02 12.36
C LEU A 193 -18.25 -23.64 11.00
N ASP A 194 -19.20 -24.34 10.42
CA ASP A 194 -19.05 -24.99 9.12
C ASP A 194 -19.71 -24.18 7.98
N GLU A 195 -19.44 -24.58 6.75
CA GLU A 195 -20.02 -24.00 5.55
C GLU A 195 -21.56 -24.12 5.57
N LYS A 196 -22.13 -25.22 6.14
CA LYS A 196 -23.57 -25.48 6.18
C LYS A 196 -24.32 -24.45 7.04
N PHE A 197 -23.68 -23.97 8.12
CA PHE A 197 -24.25 -22.91 8.94
C PHE A 197 -24.46 -21.64 8.10
N PHE A 198 -23.46 -21.25 7.32
CA PHE A 198 -23.57 -20.06 6.48
C PHE A 198 -24.46 -20.30 5.24
N ASP A 199 -24.52 -21.51 4.70
CA ASP A 199 -25.48 -21.86 3.66
C ASP A 199 -26.93 -21.67 4.14
N GLY A 200 -27.22 -21.98 5.42
CA GLY A 200 -28.50 -21.68 6.05
C GLY A 200 -28.83 -20.20 6.03
N ILE A 201 -27.88 -19.38 6.50
CA ILE A 201 -27.99 -17.90 6.53
C ILE A 201 -28.19 -17.34 5.11
N LEU A 202 -27.43 -17.83 4.14
CA LEU A 202 -27.54 -17.37 2.75
C LEU A 202 -28.94 -17.66 2.18
N ARG A 203 -29.53 -18.83 2.49
CA ARG A 203 -30.90 -19.17 2.06
C ARG A 203 -31.95 -18.26 2.68
N GLU A 204 -31.79 -17.90 3.97
CA GLU A 204 -32.66 -16.94 4.64
C GLU A 204 -32.62 -15.53 4.02
N GLN A 205 -31.51 -15.23 3.34
CA GLN A 205 -31.28 -13.96 2.62
C GLN A 205 -31.57 -14.06 1.13
N ASP A 206 -32.24 -15.11 0.67
CA ASP A 206 -32.54 -15.38 -0.75
C ASP A 206 -31.32 -15.56 -1.64
N VAL A 207 -30.19 -15.98 -1.07
CA VAL A 207 -28.95 -16.26 -1.82
C VAL A 207 -28.77 -17.75 -1.99
N ALA A 208 -28.93 -18.23 -3.22
CA ALA A 208 -28.94 -19.67 -3.53
C ALA A 208 -27.56 -20.34 -3.39
N LYS A 209 -26.47 -19.60 -3.58
CA LYS A 209 -25.11 -20.15 -3.62
C LYS A 209 -24.08 -19.12 -3.16
N PRO A 210 -22.99 -19.53 -2.48
CA PRO A 210 -21.94 -18.64 -2.02
C PRO A 210 -21.19 -17.93 -3.14
N GLU A 211 -21.14 -18.49 -4.37
CA GLU A 211 -20.44 -17.87 -5.50
C GLU A 211 -21.04 -16.53 -5.94
N LYS A 212 -22.28 -16.24 -5.53
CA LYS A 212 -22.92 -14.94 -5.77
C LYS A 212 -22.49 -13.87 -4.76
N VAL A 213 -21.93 -14.28 -3.63
CA VAL A 213 -21.49 -13.37 -2.56
C VAL A 213 -20.10 -12.89 -2.90
N PHE A 214 -19.93 -11.57 -3.00
CA PHE A 214 -18.60 -10.99 -3.17
C PHE A 214 -17.82 -11.00 -1.86
N VAL A 215 -18.47 -10.57 -0.77
CA VAL A 215 -17.88 -10.55 0.56
C VAL A 215 -18.95 -10.86 1.62
N LEU A 216 -18.58 -11.65 2.61
CA LEU A 216 -19.31 -11.83 3.85
C LEU A 216 -18.34 -11.76 5.01
N THR A 217 -18.55 -10.82 5.93
CA THR A 217 -17.80 -10.73 7.19
C THR A 217 -18.72 -10.92 8.36
N LEU A 218 -18.21 -11.54 9.42
CA LEU A 218 -18.93 -11.76 10.70
C LEU A 218 -18.09 -11.18 11.83
N ASP A 219 -18.69 -10.36 12.70
CA ASP A 219 -18.05 -9.88 13.91
C ASP A 219 -18.41 -10.73 15.15
N GLY A 220 -17.68 -10.52 16.25
CA GLY A 220 -17.90 -11.26 17.50
C GLY A 220 -19.22 -10.98 18.20
N ASN A 221 -19.97 -9.97 17.77
CA ASN A 221 -21.29 -9.64 18.26
C ASN A 221 -22.42 -10.28 17.41
N GLY A 222 -22.05 -11.03 16.35
CA GLY A 222 -23.00 -11.66 15.44
C GLY A 222 -23.47 -10.75 14.30
N LYS A 223 -22.86 -9.58 14.11
CA LYS A 223 -23.20 -8.70 13.01
C LYS A 223 -22.53 -9.20 11.72
N ILE A 224 -23.34 -9.37 10.69
CA ILE A 224 -22.89 -9.73 9.35
C ILE A 224 -22.94 -8.51 8.43
N TYR A 225 -21.85 -8.29 7.71
CA TYR A 225 -21.82 -7.49 6.50
C TYR A 225 -21.77 -8.44 5.31
N MET A 226 -22.70 -8.31 4.38
CA MET A 226 -22.78 -9.11 3.16
C MET A 226 -22.99 -8.22 1.95
N GLN A 227 -22.23 -8.46 0.89
CA GLN A 227 -22.42 -7.80 -0.41
C GLN A 227 -22.39 -8.85 -1.52
N LEU A 228 -23.41 -8.84 -2.36
CA LEU A 228 -23.46 -9.65 -3.58
C LEU A 228 -22.73 -8.94 -4.72
N GLN A 229 -22.38 -9.69 -5.76
CA GLN A 229 -21.84 -9.09 -6.98
C GLN A 229 -22.89 -8.18 -7.62
N LYS A 230 -22.51 -6.91 -7.87
CA LYS A 230 -23.38 -5.88 -8.49
C LYS A 230 -24.57 -5.39 -7.67
N GLU A 231 -24.66 -5.74 -6.38
CA GLU A 231 -25.71 -5.26 -5.49
C GLU A 231 -25.15 -4.37 -4.38
N LYS A 232 -26.06 -3.67 -3.68
CA LYS A 232 -25.72 -2.93 -2.46
C LYS A 232 -25.43 -3.92 -1.34
N PHE A 233 -24.58 -3.48 -0.40
CA PHE A 233 -24.36 -4.27 0.81
C PHE A 233 -25.61 -4.32 1.70
N ARG A 234 -25.68 -5.36 2.53
CA ARG A 234 -26.68 -5.55 3.57
C ARG A 234 -25.97 -5.82 4.88
N THR A 235 -26.51 -5.32 5.97
CA THR A 235 -26.05 -5.66 7.32
C THR A 235 -27.22 -6.21 8.11
N PHE A 236 -26.99 -7.30 8.83
CA PHE A 236 -27.98 -7.92 9.69
C PHE A 236 -27.32 -8.65 10.85
N GLN A 237 -28.11 -8.98 11.86
CA GLN A 237 -27.67 -9.61 13.10
C GLN A 237 -28.09 -11.08 13.12
N ILE A 238 -27.18 -11.94 13.57
CA ILE A 238 -27.45 -13.35 13.82
C ILE A 238 -27.16 -13.71 15.26
N GLN A 239 -27.80 -14.77 15.77
CA GLN A 239 -27.43 -15.35 17.06
C GLN A 239 -26.25 -16.32 16.83
N LEU A 240 -25.13 -16.04 17.49
CA LEU A 240 -23.98 -16.93 17.47
C LEU A 240 -24.23 -18.12 18.39
N PRO A 241 -23.87 -19.35 17.97
CA PRO A 241 -23.88 -20.50 18.85
C PRO A 241 -22.97 -20.31 20.08
N GLU A 242 -23.32 -20.94 21.20
CA GLU A 242 -22.49 -20.90 22.41
C GLU A 242 -21.08 -21.43 22.13
N GLY A 243 -20.08 -20.66 22.57
CA GLY A 243 -18.67 -21.01 22.34
C GLY A 243 -18.00 -20.38 21.10
N CYS A 244 -18.74 -19.66 20.26
CA CYS A 244 -18.19 -18.86 19.17
C CYS A 244 -17.69 -17.51 19.72
N LYS A 245 -16.44 -17.46 20.17
CA LYS A 245 -15.75 -16.21 20.57
C LYS A 245 -14.33 -16.23 20.00
N TRP A 246 -13.90 -15.10 19.48
CA TRP A 246 -12.53 -14.90 18.99
C TRP A 246 -12.02 -13.50 19.36
#